data_480df7c7cf02278cc9579783f3306dcc
#
_entry.id   480df7c7cf02278cc9579783f3306dcc
#
_cell.length_a   1.000
_cell.length_b   1.000
_cell.length_c   1.000
_cell.angle_alpha   90.00
_cell.angle_beta   90.00
_cell.angle_gamma   90.00
#
_symmetry.space_group_name_H-M   'P 1'
#
loop_
_entity.id
_entity.type
_entity.pdbx_description
1 polymer ?
#
loop_
_entity_poly.entity_id
_entity_poly.type
_entity_poly.pdbx_seq_one_letter_code
_entity_poly.pdbx_strand_id
1 'polypeptide(L)'
;MNDTPGYVKNLKKESVVQSVINCLTDAMRNKELKPGDRIPPEPELAASMGVARSSVREAIKILSYLGVLESKRSEGTFVCSGFQESMIDPMIYGIILNQDSFDNLMELREMVETGIMRLASQKYDEENGHVLEAMLEQMKEIVHSGDNEVDRFFAVDNEFHDLISQMGKNPLADKISRVVRTLTHAVRYETVSTMITSGRGDELVAAHSKLLEILRGHEGEDVEEIVRGTYFGDIIHGEEK
;
A
#
# COMPACT_ATOMS: atom_id res chain seq x y z
N MET A 1 38.27 30.78 -3.83
CA MET A 1 38.44 29.42 -4.33
C MET A 1 39.00 28.61 -3.18
N ASN A 2 38.20 27.76 -2.56
CA ASN A 2 38.68 26.86 -1.51
C ASN A 2 39.33 25.66 -2.20
N ASP A 3 40.68 25.71 -2.26
CA ASP A 3 41.45 24.57 -2.73
C ASP A 3 41.43 23.49 -1.64
N THR A 4 40.57 22.48 -1.84
CA THR A 4 40.55 21.30 -0.97
C THR A 4 41.84 20.51 -1.21
N PRO A 5 42.68 20.28 -0.17
CA PRO A 5 43.96 19.60 -0.34
C PRO A 5 43.80 18.25 -0.99
N GLY A 6 44.66 17.88 -1.95
CA GLY A 6 44.55 16.67 -2.77
C GLY A 6 44.57 15.30 -2.03
N TYR A 7 44.84 15.34 -0.71
CA TYR A 7 44.74 14.14 0.16
C TYR A 7 43.34 13.93 0.74
N VAL A 8 42.39 14.90 0.60
CA VAL A 8 41.01 14.75 1.02
C VAL A 8 40.29 13.98 -0.06
N LYS A 9 40.33 12.67 0.01
CA LYS A 9 39.53 11.75 -0.83
C LYS A 9 38.23 11.52 -0.13
N ASN A 10 37.12 11.61 -0.90
CA ASN A 10 35.80 11.21 -0.44
C ASN A 10 35.83 9.70 -0.19
N LEU A 11 35.94 9.30 1.06
CA LEU A 11 35.85 7.88 1.45
C LEU A 11 34.38 7.47 1.36
N LYS A 12 33.96 6.91 0.22
CA LYS A 12 32.69 6.19 0.12
C LYS A 12 32.84 4.89 0.93
N LYS A 13 32.94 5.02 2.25
CA LYS A 13 32.80 3.90 3.16
C LYS A 13 31.36 3.92 3.67
N GLU A 14 30.68 2.84 3.48
CA GLU A 14 29.36 2.61 4.08
C GLU A 14 29.45 2.96 5.57
N SER A 15 28.45 3.69 6.10
CA SER A 15 28.48 4.07 7.51
C SER A 15 28.40 2.79 8.37
N VAL A 16 29.05 2.82 9.53
CA VAL A 16 28.99 1.69 10.48
C VAL A 16 27.56 1.33 10.82
N VAL A 17 26.67 2.35 10.93
CA VAL A 17 25.23 2.15 11.15
C VAL A 17 24.61 1.38 10.00
N GLN A 18 24.91 1.74 8.75
CA GLN A 18 24.40 1.04 7.58
C GLN A 18 24.90 -0.42 7.53
N SER A 19 26.16 -0.65 7.89
CA SER A 19 26.71 -2.02 7.96
C SER A 19 25.99 -2.88 9.01
N VAL A 20 25.59 -2.30 10.15
CA VAL A 20 24.78 -3.00 11.18
C VAL A 20 23.37 -3.27 10.63
N ILE A 21 22.74 -2.30 9.97
CA ILE A 21 21.42 -2.48 9.34
C ILE A 21 21.50 -3.64 8.32
N ASN A 22 22.48 -3.62 7.45
CA ASN A 22 22.66 -4.65 6.42
C ASN A 22 22.87 -6.04 7.05
N CYS A 23 23.71 -6.14 8.08
CA CYS A 23 23.95 -7.40 8.79
C CYS A 23 22.67 -8.00 9.37
N LEU A 24 21.85 -7.19 10.06
CA LEU A 24 20.57 -7.64 10.61
C LEU A 24 19.55 -7.99 9.50
N THR A 25 19.52 -7.20 8.42
CA THR A 25 18.65 -7.46 7.27
C THR A 25 19.04 -8.76 6.55
N ASP A 26 20.31 -9.00 6.38
CA ASP A 26 20.81 -10.24 5.76
C ASP A 26 20.50 -11.47 6.62
N ALA A 27 20.64 -11.36 7.95
CA ALA A 27 20.24 -12.44 8.87
C ALA A 27 18.73 -12.76 8.74
N MET A 28 17.87 -11.76 8.58
CA MET A 28 16.44 -11.96 8.32
C MET A 28 16.21 -12.60 6.93
N ARG A 29 16.89 -12.11 5.90
CA ARG A 29 16.79 -12.66 4.52
C ARG A 29 17.23 -14.12 4.46
N ASN A 30 18.28 -14.46 5.19
CA ASN A 30 18.80 -15.83 5.29
C ASN A 30 18.00 -16.72 6.25
N LYS A 31 16.94 -16.18 6.90
CA LYS A 31 16.10 -16.87 7.88
C LYS A 31 16.86 -17.29 9.16
N GLU A 32 17.99 -16.66 9.44
CA GLU A 32 18.73 -16.80 10.70
C GLU A 32 18.01 -16.05 11.83
N LEU A 33 17.37 -14.91 11.48
CA LEU A 33 16.40 -14.18 12.32
C LEU A 33 15.03 -14.27 11.66
N LYS A 34 14.05 -14.78 12.40
CA LYS A 34 12.66 -14.96 11.94
C LYS A 34 11.73 -13.92 12.56
N PRO A 35 10.57 -13.66 11.95
CA PRO A 35 9.52 -12.89 12.59
C PRO A 35 9.20 -13.39 14.00
N GLY A 36 9.19 -12.48 14.97
CA GLY A 36 8.99 -12.78 16.39
C GLY A 36 10.26 -13.12 17.17
N ASP A 37 11.40 -13.36 16.52
CA ASP A 37 12.64 -13.64 17.21
C ASP A 37 13.17 -12.40 17.94
N ARG A 38 13.75 -12.63 19.13
CA ARG A 38 14.44 -11.61 19.89
C ARG A 38 15.87 -11.45 19.37
N ILE A 39 16.28 -10.22 19.06
CA ILE A 39 17.69 -9.95 18.76
C ILE A 39 18.52 -9.85 20.03
N PRO A 40 19.83 -10.13 19.97
CA PRO A 40 20.72 -9.95 21.11
C PRO A 40 20.69 -8.49 21.63
N PRO A 41 20.94 -8.27 22.94
CA PRO A 41 21.01 -6.92 23.50
C PRO A 41 22.08 -6.05 22.81
N GLU A 42 21.82 -4.72 22.74
CA GLU A 42 22.75 -3.74 22.11
C GLU A 42 24.24 -3.94 22.51
N PRO A 43 24.59 -4.18 23.82
CA PRO A 43 25.97 -4.39 24.19
C PRO A 43 26.60 -5.64 23.60
N GLU A 44 25.82 -6.70 23.48
CA GLU A 44 26.27 -7.98 22.92
C GLU A 44 26.46 -7.88 21.40
N LEU A 45 25.48 -7.27 20.69
CA LEU A 45 25.63 -6.99 19.26
C LEU A 45 26.86 -6.12 18.97
N ALA A 46 27.07 -5.08 19.77
CA ALA A 46 28.22 -4.19 19.61
C ALA A 46 29.56 -4.92 19.77
N ALA A 47 29.64 -5.79 20.79
CA ALA A 47 30.83 -6.60 21.05
C ALA A 47 31.08 -7.60 19.92
N SER A 48 30.03 -8.31 19.47
CA SER A 48 30.12 -9.35 18.41
C SER A 48 30.46 -8.74 17.05
N MET A 49 29.95 -7.55 16.73
CA MET A 49 30.20 -6.85 15.47
C MET A 49 31.47 -5.97 15.51
N GLY A 50 32.11 -5.81 16.67
CA GLY A 50 33.27 -4.95 16.81
C GLY A 50 33.01 -3.47 16.57
N VAL A 51 31.81 -2.97 16.90
CA VAL A 51 31.37 -1.59 16.64
C VAL A 51 30.96 -0.87 17.93
N ALA A 52 30.81 0.46 17.86
CA ALA A 52 30.33 1.24 18.99
C ALA A 52 28.85 0.95 19.32
N ARG A 53 28.49 0.91 20.59
CA ARG A 53 27.07 0.73 21.06
C ARG A 53 26.14 1.80 20.48
N SER A 54 26.64 3.03 20.29
CA SER A 54 25.87 4.12 19.69
C SER A 54 25.44 3.78 18.26
N SER A 55 26.32 3.16 17.46
CA SER A 55 26.00 2.76 16.08
C SER A 55 24.95 1.64 16.02
N VAL A 56 25.04 0.67 16.95
CA VAL A 56 24.04 -0.39 17.07
C VAL A 56 22.68 0.18 17.48
N ARG A 57 22.67 1.08 18.48
CA ARG A 57 21.44 1.74 18.94
C ARG A 57 20.78 2.56 17.84
N GLU A 58 21.57 3.28 17.05
CA GLU A 58 21.06 4.06 15.92
C GLU A 58 20.47 3.15 14.85
N ALA A 59 21.14 2.07 14.49
CA ALA A 59 20.62 1.08 13.55
C ALA A 59 19.30 0.45 14.03
N ILE A 60 19.21 0.07 15.31
CA ILE A 60 17.98 -0.48 15.90
C ILE A 60 16.85 0.56 15.87
N LYS A 61 17.13 1.84 16.18
CA LYS A 61 16.13 2.90 16.09
C LYS A 61 15.61 3.09 14.66
N ILE A 62 16.49 3.07 13.66
CA ILE A 62 16.12 3.17 12.26
C ILE A 62 15.23 1.98 11.87
N LEU A 63 15.65 0.75 12.17
CA LEU A 63 14.87 -0.46 11.86
C LEU A 63 13.54 -0.49 12.63
N SER A 64 13.48 0.06 13.85
CA SER A 64 12.23 0.17 14.60
C SER A 64 11.30 1.23 13.99
N TYR A 65 11.83 2.37 13.55
CA TYR A 65 11.06 3.38 12.84
C TYR A 65 10.46 2.84 11.53
N LEU A 66 11.24 2.04 10.81
CA LEU A 66 10.80 1.36 9.58
C LEU A 66 9.84 0.17 9.85
N GLY A 67 9.53 -0.15 11.12
CA GLY A 67 8.64 -1.25 11.47
C GLY A 67 9.25 -2.64 11.31
N VAL A 68 10.57 -2.75 11.10
CA VAL A 68 11.28 -4.03 10.98
C VAL A 68 11.54 -4.66 12.34
N LEU A 69 11.84 -3.82 13.34
CA LEU A 69 12.05 -4.23 14.73
C LEU A 69 11.03 -3.56 15.65
N GLU A 70 10.70 -4.23 16.75
CA GLU A 70 9.84 -3.73 17.82
C GLU A 70 10.57 -3.83 19.16
N SER A 71 10.67 -2.72 19.90
CA SER A 71 11.24 -2.71 21.25
C SER A 71 10.14 -2.82 22.30
N LYS A 72 10.14 -3.93 23.06
CA LYS A 72 9.22 -4.18 24.17
C LYS A 72 9.91 -3.86 25.48
N ARG A 73 9.25 -3.01 26.28
CA ARG A 73 9.80 -2.56 27.57
C ARG A 73 10.09 -3.76 28.48
N SER A 74 11.31 -3.83 28.99
CA SER A 74 11.82 -4.89 29.88
C SER A 74 11.96 -6.29 29.23
N GLU A 75 11.54 -6.49 28.00
CA GLU A 75 11.62 -7.77 27.30
C GLU A 75 12.73 -7.81 26.25
N GLY A 76 13.02 -6.69 25.61
CA GLY A 76 14.06 -6.56 24.60
C GLY A 76 13.54 -6.08 23.25
N THR A 77 14.34 -6.30 22.21
CA THR A 77 13.98 -5.93 20.83
C THR A 77 13.74 -7.20 20.02
N PHE A 78 12.67 -7.19 19.25
CA PHE A 78 12.16 -8.33 18.50
C PHE A 78 12.02 -7.99 17.02
N VAL A 79 12.14 -8.97 16.15
CA VAL A 79 11.75 -8.86 14.73
C VAL A 79 10.24 -8.82 14.65
N CYS A 80 9.67 -7.83 13.95
CA CYS A 80 8.22 -7.70 13.79
C CYS A 80 7.61 -8.92 13.10
N SER A 81 6.41 -9.33 13.53
CA SER A 81 5.73 -10.54 13.05
C SER A 81 5.06 -10.38 11.69
N GLY A 82 5.16 -9.22 11.06
CA GLY A 82 4.56 -8.94 9.76
C GLY A 82 4.76 -7.49 9.34
N PHE A 83 4.12 -7.15 8.26
CA PHE A 83 4.16 -5.80 7.71
C PHE A 83 3.56 -4.80 8.70
N GLN A 84 4.26 -3.70 8.93
CA GLN A 84 3.83 -2.59 9.76
C GLN A 84 3.43 -1.39 8.88
N GLU A 85 2.46 -0.61 9.32
CA GLU A 85 2.01 0.58 8.58
C GLU A 85 3.15 1.60 8.40
N SER A 86 4.04 1.71 9.35
CA SER A 86 5.24 2.56 9.27
C SER A 86 6.20 2.22 8.12
N MET A 87 6.05 1.04 7.48
CA MET A 87 6.81 0.69 6.27
C MET A 87 6.32 1.45 5.04
N ILE A 88 5.10 1.98 5.09
CA ILE A 88 4.46 2.71 3.99
C ILE A 88 5.04 4.11 3.84
N ASP A 89 5.30 4.81 4.96
CA ASP A 89 5.72 6.21 4.96
C ASP A 89 6.93 6.50 4.07
N PRO A 90 8.02 5.71 4.08
CA PRO A 90 9.16 5.94 3.20
C PRO A 90 8.81 5.82 1.71
N MET A 91 7.88 4.92 1.34
CA MET A 91 7.41 4.79 -0.05
C MET A 91 6.57 6.01 -0.46
N ILE A 92 5.72 6.50 0.42
CA ILE A 92 4.92 7.72 0.20
C ILE A 92 5.85 8.91 -0.08
N TYR A 93 6.88 9.12 0.75
CA TYR A 93 7.85 10.18 0.51
C TYR A 93 8.60 10.01 -0.82
N GLY A 94 8.97 8.77 -1.20
CA GLY A 94 9.59 8.49 -2.49
C GLY A 94 8.71 8.91 -3.68
N ILE A 95 7.40 8.69 -3.58
CA ILE A 95 6.44 9.08 -4.61
C ILE A 95 6.23 10.60 -4.63
N ILE A 96 6.03 11.24 -3.45
CA ILE A 96 5.84 12.70 -3.36
C ILE A 96 7.04 13.47 -3.93
N LEU A 97 8.25 12.96 -3.75
CA LEU A 97 9.48 13.61 -4.23
C LEU A 97 9.76 13.39 -5.73
N ASN A 98 8.99 12.52 -6.39
CA ASN A 98 9.12 12.29 -7.84
C ASN A 98 8.17 13.23 -8.60
N GLN A 99 8.71 14.06 -9.49
CA GLN A 99 7.95 15.08 -10.23
C GLN A 99 6.99 14.47 -11.28
N ASP A 100 7.28 13.28 -11.80
CA ASP A 100 6.46 12.56 -12.80
C ASP A 100 5.59 11.47 -12.13
N SER A 101 5.18 11.69 -10.87
CA SER A 101 4.63 10.64 -10.04
C SER A 101 3.17 10.28 -10.35
N PHE A 102 2.39 11.18 -10.97
CA PHE A 102 0.95 10.95 -11.14
C PHE A 102 0.66 9.81 -12.11
N ASP A 103 1.17 9.88 -13.32
CA ASP A 103 0.94 8.84 -14.35
C ASP A 103 1.51 7.49 -13.89
N ASN A 104 2.74 7.49 -13.38
CA ASN A 104 3.36 6.29 -12.82
C ASN A 104 2.55 5.68 -11.67
N LEU A 105 1.92 6.53 -10.83
CA LEU A 105 1.07 6.08 -9.73
C LEU A 105 -0.24 5.48 -10.24
N MET A 106 -0.82 6.05 -11.31
CA MET A 106 -2.04 5.55 -11.93
C MET A 106 -1.78 4.22 -12.64
N GLU A 107 -0.66 4.07 -13.36
CA GLU A 107 -0.22 2.80 -13.94
C GLU A 107 0.00 1.72 -12.87
N LEU A 108 0.66 2.08 -11.75
CA LEU A 108 0.84 1.17 -10.62
C LEU A 108 -0.51 0.75 -10.04
N ARG A 109 -1.45 1.69 -9.89
CA ARG A 109 -2.80 1.40 -9.41
C ARG A 109 -3.52 0.42 -10.33
N GLU A 110 -3.52 0.65 -11.64
CA GLU A 110 -4.14 -0.25 -12.62
C GLU A 110 -3.58 -1.66 -12.50
N MET A 111 -2.26 -1.79 -12.46
CA MET A 111 -1.57 -3.08 -12.31
C MET A 111 -1.99 -3.80 -11.01
N VAL A 112 -2.02 -3.08 -9.88
CA VAL A 112 -2.35 -3.65 -8.57
C VAL A 112 -3.82 -4.05 -8.51
N GLU A 113 -4.76 -3.18 -8.93
CA GLU A 113 -6.20 -3.46 -8.89
C GLU A 113 -6.57 -4.62 -9.82
N THR A 114 -6.00 -4.69 -11.02
CA THR A 114 -6.17 -5.84 -11.93
C THR A 114 -5.67 -7.14 -11.30
N GLY A 115 -4.52 -7.10 -10.63
CA GLY A 115 -3.98 -8.25 -9.90
C GLY A 115 -4.87 -8.69 -8.74
N ILE A 116 -5.42 -7.74 -7.99
CA ILE A 116 -6.37 -7.98 -6.88
C ILE A 116 -7.65 -8.63 -7.41
N MET A 117 -8.25 -8.08 -8.48
CA MET A 117 -9.45 -8.63 -9.09
C MET A 117 -9.26 -10.07 -9.54
N ARG A 118 -8.13 -10.39 -10.19
CA ARG A 118 -7.79 -11.77 -10.60
C ARG A 118 -7.65 -12.71 -9.39
N LEU A 119 -6.98 -12.28 -8.32
CA LEU A 119 -6.85 -13.09 -7.11
C LEU A 119 -8.19 -13.31 -6.42
N ALA A 120 -9.03 -12.28 -6.33
CA ALA A 120 -10.33 -12.33 -5.71
C ALA A 120 -11.31 -13.23 -6.50
N SER A 121 -11.35 -13.11 -7.83
CA SER A 121 -12.17 -13.95 -8.70
C SER A 121 -11.84 -15.45 -8.55
N GLN A 122 -10.54 -15.80 -8.49
CA GLN A 122 -10.11 -17.19 -8.29
C GLN A 122 -10.50 -17.77 -6.93
N LYS A 123 -10.83 -16.93 -5.96
CA LYS A 123 -11.14 -17.32 -4.57
C LYS A 123 -12.49 -16.79 -4.12
N TYR A 124 -13.34 -16.45 -5.09
CA TYR A 124 -14.68 -15.97 -4.84
C TYR A 124 -15.47 -16.98 -3.98
N ASP A 125 -16.25 -16.45 -3.06
CA ASP A 125 -17.24 -17.22 -2.31
C ASP A 125 -18.54 -16.42 -2.19
N GLU A 126 -19.67 -17.12 -2.12
CA GLU A 126 -21.01 -16.51 -2.10
C GLU A 126 -21.27 -15.66 -0.86
N GLU A 127 -20.65 -15.96 0.28
CA GLU A 127 -20.82 -15.19 1.51
C GLU A 127 -20.31 -13.75 1.32
N ASN A 128 -19.10 -13.60 0.81
CA ASN A 128 -18.56 -12.30 0.45
C ASN A 128 -19.30 -11.65 -0.72
N GLY A 129 -19.77 -12.44 -1.69
CA GLY A 129 -20.60 -11.97 -2.80
C GLY A 129 -21.86 -11.27 -2.32
N HIS A 130 -22.58 -11.83 -1.36
CA HIS A 130 -23.78 -11.23 -0.76
C HIS A 130 -23.46 -9.95 0.02
N VAL A 131 -22.29 -9.87 0.67
CA VAL A 131 -21.86 -8.62 1.34
C VAL A 131 -21.61 -7.52 0.31
N LEU A 132 -20.94 -7.83 -0.79
CA LEU A 132 -20.73 -6.87 -1.89
C LEU A 132 -22.06 -6.43 -2.52
N GLU A 133 -23.04 -7.33 -2.69
CA GLU A 133 -24.38 -6.94 -3.14
C GLU A 133 -25.07 -5.97 -2.20
N ALA A 134 -24.99 -6.21 -0.89
CA ALA A 134 -25.57 -5.32 0.10
C ALA A 134 -24.90 -3.91 0.06
N MET A 135 -23.59 -3.86 -0.17
CA MET A 135 -22.88 -2.58 -0.35
C MET A 135 -23.31 -1.88 -1.64
N LEU A 136 -23.55 -2.60 -2.74
CA LEU A 136 -24.11 -2.04 -3.98
C LEU A 136 -25.50 -1.44 -3.78
N GLU A 137 -26.37 -2.12 -3.07
CA GLU A 137 -27.69 -1.56 -2.74
C GLU A 137 -27.58 -0.30 -1.88
N GLN A 138 -26.67 -0.30 -0.91
CA GLN A 138 -26.40 0.89 -0.10
C GLN A 138 -25.87 2.04 -0.96
N MET A 139 -24.98 1.81 -1.92
CA MET A 139 -24.50 2.81 -2.87
C MET A 139 -25.68 3.40 -3.69
N LYS A 140 -26.58 2.55 -4.19
CA LYS A 140 -27.79 2.98 -4.92
C LYS A 140 -28.68 3.86 -4.07
N GLU A 141 -28.95 3.46 -2.82
CA GLU A 141 -29.75 4.25 -1.88
C GLU A 141 -29.15 5.64 -1.66
N ILE A 142 -27.82 5.74 -1.51
CA ILE A 142 -27.11 7.01 -1.32
C ILE A 142 -27.27 7.91 -2.56
N VAL A 143 -27.06 7.36 -3.76
CA VAL A 143 -27.20 8.12 -5.03
C VAL A 143 -28.63 8.61 -5.22
N HIS A 144 -29.64 7.84 -4.82
CA HIS A 144 -31.07 8.17 -4.99
C HIS A 144 -31.67 8.96 -3.79
N SER A 145 -30.93 9.18 -2.71
CA SER A 145 -31.42 9.91 -1.53
C SER A 145 -31.75 11.39 -1.83
N GLY A 146 -31.18 11.94 -2.89
CA GLY A 146 -31.32 13.34 -3.26
C GLY A 146 -30.43 14.30 -2.45
N ASP A 147 -29.73 13.79 -1.44
CA ASP A 147 -28.72 14.50 -0.68
C ASP A 147 -27.35 14.27 -1.31
N ASN A 148 -26.48 15.30 -1.27
CA ASN A 148 -25.12 15.21 -1.79
C ASN A 148 -24.22 14.49 -0.78
N GLU A 149 -24.40 13.17 -0.62
CA GLU A 149 -23.72 12.34 0.38
C GLU A 149 -22.40 11.72 -0.14
N VAL A 150 -21.52 12.57 -0.71
CA VAL A 150 -20.21 12.14 -1.26
C VAL A 150 -19.40 11.35 -0.24
N ASP A 151 -19.28 11.86 0.99
CA ASP A 151 -18.48 11.21 2.03
C ASP A 151 -19.01 9.80 2.38
N ARG A 152 -20.35 9.67 2.43
CA ARG A 152 -20.99 8.39 2.74
C ARG A 152 -20.80 7.40 1.61
N PHE A 153 -20.96 7.84 0.35
CA PHE A 153 -20.68 6.99 -0.81
C PHE A 153 -19.22 6.54 -0.82
N PHE A 154 -18.29 7.49 -0.63
CA PHE A 154 -16.85 7.18 -0.65
C PHE A 154 -16.42 6.25 0.49
N ALA A 155 -17.10 6.29 1.63
CA ALA A 155 -16.86 5.32 2.71
C ALA A 155 -17.24 3.91 2.27
N VAL A 156 -18.44 3.72 1.69
CA VAL A 156 -18.90 2.41 1.18
C VAL A 156 -18.03 1.93 0.02
N ASP A 157 -17.61 2.82 -0.89
CA ASP A 157 -16.66 2.54 -1.96
C ASP A 157 -15.34 1.96 -1.41
N ASN A 158 -14.80 2.56 -0.37
CA ASN A 158 -13.58 2.04 0.26
C ASN A 158 -13.79 0.66 0.89
N GLU A 159 -14.89 0.44 1.60
CA GLU A 159 -15.23 -0.86 2.20
C GLU A 159 -15.41 -1.94 1.13
N PHE A 160 -16.06 -1.63 0.01
CA PHE A 160 -16.25 -2.53 -1.12
C PHE A 160 -14.91 -3.01 -1.69
N HIS A 161 -14.01 -2.09 -1.98
CA HIS A 161 -12.69 -2.41 -2.50
C HIS A 161 -11.80 -3.10 -1.47
N ASP A 162 -11.92 -2.78 -0.18
CA ASP A 162 -11.22 -3.48 0.89
C ASP A 162 -11.64 -4.94 0.98
N LEU A 163 -12.93 -5.22 0.86
CA LEU A 163 -13.44 -6.59 0.86
C LEU A 163 -12.90 -7.38 -0.35
N ILE A 164 -12.96 -6.81 -1.56
CA ILE A 164 -12.38 -7.46 -2.75
C ILE A 164 -10.90 -7.80 -2.55
N SER A 165 -10.13 -6.86 -1.99
CA SER A 165 -8.70 -7.09 -1.72
C SER A 165 -8.49 -8.25 -0.74
N GLN A 166 -9.30 -8.34 0.31
CA GLN A 166 -9.24 -9.42 1.31
C GLN A 166 -9.67 -10.78 0.73
N MET A 167 -10.66 -10.81 -0.18
CA MET A 167 -11.09 -12.02 -0.88
C MET A 167 -9.95 -12.69 -1.64
N GLY A 168 -8.97 -11.91 -2.08
CA GLY A 168 -7.74 -12.42 -2.69
C GLY A 168 -6.91 -13.32 -1.79
N LYS A 169 -7.17 -13.38 -0.47
CA LYS A 169 -6.49 -14.22 0.55
C LYS A 169 -4.96 -14.18 0.42
N ASN A 170 -4.44 -13.01 0.06
CA ASN A 170 -3.01 -12.70 -0.03
C ASN A 170 -2.70 -11.45 0.79
N PRO A 171 -2.24 -11.59 2.05
CA PRO A 171 -2.02 -10.44 2.94
C PRO A 171 -0.99 -9.43 2.42
N LEU A 172 -0.05 -9.82 1.57
CA LEU A 172 0.91 -8.89 0.98
C LEU A 172 0.27 -8.06 -0.14
N ALA A 173 -0.51 -8.71 -1.02
CA ALA A 173 -1.24 -8.02 -2.07
C ALA A 173 -2.28 -7.04 -1.48
N ASP A 174 -3.04 -7.46 -0.45
CA ASP A 174 -3.98 -6.60 0.28
C ASP A 174 -3.29 -5.35 0.85
N LYS A 175 -2.12 -5.50 1.46
CA LYS A 175 -1.38 -4.36 2.00
C LYS A 175 -0.87 -3.41 0.92
N ILE A 176 -0.37 -3.94 -0.20
CA ILE A 176 0.07 -3.12 -1.33
C ILE A 176 -1.11 -2.36 -1.92
N SER A 177 -2.27 -3.01 -2.11
CA SER A 177 -3.50 -2.35 -2.58
C SER A 177 -3.89 -1.19 -1.66
N ARG A 178 -3.90 -1.38 -0.34
CA ARG A 178 -4.18 -0.30 0.62
C ARG A 178 -3.22 0.87 0.51
N VAL A 179 -1.91 0.61 0.33
CA VAL A 179 -0.91 1.66 0.09
C VAL A 179 -1.27 2.48 -1.14
N VAL A 180 -1.49 1.80 -2.27
CA VAL A 180 -1.81 2.45 -3.54
C VAL A 180 -3.12 3.25 -3.42
N ARG A 181 -4.15 2.71 -2.75
CA ARG A 181 -5.42 3.41 -2.52
C ARG A 181 -5.27 4.61 -1.59
N THR A 182 -4.40 4.54 -0.59
CA THR A 182 -4.06 5.68 0.27
C THR A 182 -3.40 6.80 -0.54
N LEU A 183 -2.45 6.45 -1.41
CA LEU A 183 -1.73 7.40 -2.26
C LEU A 183 -2.64 8.06 -3.31
N THR A 184 -3.64 7.34 -3.80
CA THR A 184 -4.61 7.82 -4.79
C THR A 184 -5.90 8.37 -4.16
N HIS A 185 -5.96 8.48 -2.83
CA HIS A 185 -7.17 8.89 -2.10
C HIS A 185 -7.77 10.19 -2.62
N ALA A 186 -6.95 11.23 -2.79
CA ALA A 186 -7.43 12.55 -3.22
C ALA A 186 -8.09 12.50 -4.60
N VAL A 187 -7.46 11.81 -5.56
CA VAL A 187 -7.97 11.65 -6.93
C VAL A 187 -9.26 10.84 -6.93
N ARG A 188 -9.30 9.74 -6.19
CA ARG A 188 -10.51 8.90 -6.06
C ARG A 188 -11.67 9.69 -5.46
N TYR A 189 -11.41 10.43 -4.39
CA TYR A 189 -12.43 11.27 -3.75
C TYR A 189 -12.96 12.35 -4.70
N GLU A 190 -12.08 13.01 -5.44
CA GLU A 190 -12.45 14.02 -6.43
C GLU A 190 -13.31 13.43 -7.56
N THR A 191 -12.95 12.24 -8.07
CA THR A 191 -13.74 11.51 -9.08
C THR A 191 -15.14 11.22 -8.56
N VAL A 192 -15.26 10.58 -7.39
CA VAL A 192 -16.56 10.27 -6.77
C VAL A 192 -17.37 11.54 -6.53
N SER A 193 -16.75 12.58 -5.98
CA SER A 193 -17.39 13.87 -5.73
C SER A 193 -17.95 14.49 -7.00
N THR A 194 -17.16 14.52 -8.07
CA THR A 194 -17.56 15.07 -9.37
C THR A 194 -18.72 14.29 -9.97
N MET A 195 -18.67 12.97 -9.95
CA MET A 195 -19.73 12.13 -10.51
C MET A 195 -21.05 12.26 -9.74
N ILE A 196 -21.02 12.27 -8.41
CA ILE A 196 -22.22 12.43 -7.59
C ILE A 196 -22.81 13.83 -7.78
N THR A 197 -21.99 14.87 -7.70
CA THR A 197 -22.46 16.27 -7.81
C THR A 197 -22.96 16.63 -9.20
N SER A 198 -22.48 15.94 -10.23
CA SER A 198 -22.97 16.10 -11.62
C SER A 198 -24.18 15.21 -11.96
N GLY A 199 -24.72 14.45 -11.00
CA GLY A 199 -25.87 13.56 -11.22
C GLY A 199 -25.52 12.26 -11.98
N ARG A 200 -24.24 11.90 -12.02
CA ARG A 200 -23.72 10.68 -12.66
C ARG A 200 -23.46 9.54 -11.66
N GLY A 201 -24.02 9.61 -10.47
CA GLY A 201 -23.81 8.59 -9.43
C GLY A 201 -24.20 7.18 -9.86
N ASP A 202 -25.22 7.02 -10.72
CA ASP A 202 -25.62 5.71 -11.26
C ASP A 202 -24.53 5.05 -12.09
N GLU A 203 -23.66 5.82 -12.74
CA GLU A 203 -22.52 5.27 -13.48
C GLU A 203 -21.48 4.65 -12.54
N LEU A 204 -21.26 5.26 -11.35
CA LEU A 204 -20.41 4.67 -10.31
C LEU A 204 -20.98 3.32 -9.84
N VAL A 205 -22.28 3.27 -9.57
CA VAL A 205 -22.95 2.04 -9.14
C VAL A 205 -22.85 0.96 -10.23
N ALA A 206 -23.07 1.33 -11.49
CA ALA A 206 -22.95 0.40 -12.63
C ALA A 206 -21.52 -0.14 -12.76
N ALA A 207 -20.52 0.70 -12.55
CA ALA A 207 -19.12 0.30 -12.54
C ALA A 207 -18.80 -0.75 -11.46
N HIS A 208 -19.25 -0.52 -10.22
CA HIS A 208 -19.11 -1.49 -9.13
C HIS A 208 -19.88 -2.80 -9.37
N SER A 209 -21.05 -2.71 -10.00
CA SER A 209 -21.81 -3.91 -10.40
C SER A 209 -21.04 -4.80 -11.37
N LYS A 210 -20.34 -4.18 -12.35
CA LYS A 210 -19.47 -4.93 -13.28
C LYS A 210 -18.31 -5.63 -12.56
N LEU A 211 -17.71 -5.00 -11.55
CA LEU A 211 -16.67 -5.66 -10.76
C LEU A 211 -17.20 -6.92 -10.07
N LEU A 212 -18.42 -6.88 -9.53
CA LEU A 212 -19.04 -8.04 -8.90
C LEU A 212 -19.35 -9.17 -9.91
N GLU A 213 -19.77 -8.81 -11.13
CA GLU A 213 -20.00 -9.77 -12.22
C GLU A 213 -18.71 -10.51 -12.60
N ILE A 214 -17.58 -9.79 -12.70
CA ILE A 214 -16.25 -10.40 -12.92
C ILE A 214 -15.89 -11.38 -11.81
N LEU A 215 -16.08 -10.96 -10.55
CA LEU A 215 -15.79 -11.82 -9.40
C LEU A 215 -16.56 -13.13 -9.44
N ARG A 216 -17.79 -13.12 -9.94
CA ARG A 216 -18.66 -14.29 -10.11
C ARG A 216 -18.24 -15.21 -11.25
N GLY A 217 -17.21 -14.84 -12.02
CA GLY A 217 -16.70 -15.70 -13.08
C GLY A 217 -17.53 -15.66 -14.37
N HIS A 218 -18.20 -14.55 -14.67
CA HIS A 218 -18.75 -14.33 -16.00
C HIS A 218 -17.60 -14.20 -16.98
N GLU A 219 -17.16 -15.35 -17.50
CA GLU A 219 -16.04 -15.49 -18.44
C GLU A 219 -16.39 -14.81 -19.76
N GLY A 220 -15.54 -13.92 -20.21
CA GLY A 220 -15.59 -13.32 -21.55
C GLY A 220 -15.11 -11.89 -21.64
N GLU A 221 -14.99 -11.18 -20.55
CA GLU A 221 -14.52 -9.78 -20.54
C GLU A 221 -13.08 -9.70 -20.01
N ASP A 222 -12.26 -8.89 -20.65
CA ASP A 222 -10.89 -8.66 -20.18
C ASP A 222 -10.94 -7.87 -18.86
N VAL A 223 -10.51 -8.52 -17.78
CA VAL A 223 -10.46 -7.91 -16.44
C VAL A 223 -9.72 -6.58 -16.47
N GLU A 224 -8.66 -6.47 -17.29
CA GLU A 224 -7.86 -5.26 -17.43
C GLU A 224 -8.67 -4.13 -18.09
N GLU A 225 -9.42 -4.43 -19.17
CA GLU A 225 -10.27 -3.44 -19.84
C GLU A 225 -11.38 -2.92 -18.92
N ILE A 226 -12.01 -3.80 -18.13
CA ILE A 226 -13.07 -3.41 -17.21
C ILE A 226 -12.50 -2.61 -16.03
N VAL A 227 -11.38 -3.05 -15.45
CA VAL A 227 -10.69 -2.30 -14.40
C VAL A 227 -10.31 -0.91 -14.92
N ARG A 228 -9.75 -0.83 -16.13
CA ARG A 228 -9.42 0.45 -16.77
C ARG A 228 -10.66 1.32 -16.97
N GLY A 229 -11.74 0.79 -17.51
CA GLY A 229 -12.98 1.53 -17.74
C GLY A 229 -13.68 1.95 -16.45
N THR A 230 -13.62 1.11 -15.42
CA THR A 230 -14.30 1.35 -14.13
C THR A 230 -13.53 2.35 -13.25
N TYR A 231 -12.21 2.22 -13.19
CA TYR A 231 -11.39 3.02 -12.27
C TYR A 231 -10.77 4.28 -12.91
N PHE A 232 -10.64 4.32 -14.24
CA PHE A 232 -9.84 5.32 -14.93
C PHE A 232 -10.54 6.02 -16.08
N GLY A 233 -11.75 5.60 -16.44
CA GLY A 233 -12.46 6.06 -17.64
C GLY A 233 -12.59 7.57 -17.78
N ASP A 234 -12.80 8.29 -16.68
CA ASP A 234 -12.92 9.76 -16.69
C ASP A 234 -11.59 10.49 -16.50
N ILE A 235 -10.56 9.82 -15.96
CA ILE A 235 -9.23 10.41 -15.74
C ILE A 235 -8.41 10.45 -17.03
N ILE A 236 -8.55 9.40 -17.86
CA ILE A 236 -7.81 9.28 -19.13
C ILE A 236 -8.42 10.16 -20.24
N HIS A 237 -9.73 10.43 -20.19
CA HIS A 237 -10.41 11.24 -21.22
C HIS A 237 -10.54 12.74 -20.86
N GLY A 238 -10.01 13.18 -19.72
CA GLY A 238 -10.03 14.58 -19.28
C GLY A 238 -8.98 15.50 -19.90
N GLU A 239 -8.02 14.99 -20.66
CA GLU A 239 -6.93 15.79 -21.26
C GLU A 239 -7.13 16.18 -22.73
N GLU A 240 -8.30 15.95 -23.32
CA GLU A 240 -8.65 16.54 -24.63
C GLU A 240 -9.69 17.66 -24.47
N LYS A 241 -9.27 18.79 -23.87
CA LYS A 241 -9.92 20.10 -24.10
C LYS A 241 -8.93 21.23 -23.89
#